data_cd06ca22dec9033e4b6b4200dad0981c
#
_entry.id   cd06ca22dec9033e4b6b4200dad0981c
#
_cell.length_a   1.000
_cell.length_b   1.000
_cell.length_c   1.000
_cell.angle_alpha   90.00
_cell.angle_beta   90.00
_cell.angle_gamma   90.00
#
_symmetry.space_group_name_H-M   'P 1'
#
loop_
_entity.id
_entity.type
_entity.pdbx_description
1 polymer ?
#
loop_
_entity_poly.entity_id
_entity_poly.type
_entity_poly.pdbx_seq_one_letter_code
_entity_poly.pdbx_strand_id
1 'polypeptide(L)'
;MEITEPLQFDHADRRDIYDYVESHGEVKSDTVRKALQMEPRPFGHHVAILQRAGMVERDGDSIRIAYEGGDAQEFETEEVEYTIRQAKQEDLQGLVGAIRAAIGSGAYVDAETLADIIDNEGVLLRHNELESRIFFVACVDDDVVGWVHLKHPEIEKLSHTAELTVGVLVQFRGQGIGAHLLERGTEWATDHGYEKLYNSVPSTNQDAIDFLEAHGWETEAVREKHYKFDDEYADEVMMAKAL
;
A
#
# COMPACT_ATOMS: atom_id res chain seq x y z
N MET A 1 -11.14 2.51 9.99
CA MET A 1 -11.78 3.37 8.96
C MET A 1 -11.87 2.58 7.68
N GLU A 2 -13.02 2.54 7.03
CA GLU A 2 -13.17 1.82 5.76
C GLU A 2 -12.69 2.69 4.60
N ILE A 3 -11.75 2.16 3.81
CA ILE A 3 -11.11 2.86 2.69
C ILE A 3 -12.05 3.12 1.51
N THR A 4 -13.17 2.39 1.47
CA THR A 4 -14.20 2.50 0.43
C THR A 4 -15.26 3.56 0.73
N GLU A 5 -15.29 4.10 1.97
CA GLU A 5 -16.24 5.14 2.35
C GLU A 5 -15.66 6.55 2.14
N PRO A 6 -16.45 7.49 1.58
CA PRO A 6 -16.00 8.87 1.41
C PRO A 6 -15.74 9.52 2.78
N LEU A 7 -14.62 10.25 2.88
CA LEU A 7 -14.30 11.00 4.08
C LEU A 7 -15.34 12.08 4.39
N GLN A 8 -15.94 12.02 5.57
CA GLN A 8 -16.94 12.99 6.02
C GLN A 8 -16.46 13.71 7.27
N PHE A 9 -16.40 15.03 7.21
CA PHE A 9 -15.99 15.87 8.32
C PHE A 9 -17.09 16.87 8.68
N ASP A 10 -17.57 16.82 9.92
CA ASP A 10 -18.57 17.76 10.46
C ASP A 10 -17.99 19.15 10.79
N HIS A 11 -16.67 19.33 10.69
CA HIS A 11 -15.97 20.57 11.05
C HIS A 11 -14.71 20.77 10.22
N ALA A 12 -14.48 22.00 9.74
CA ALA A 12 -13.31 22.35 8.94
C ALA A 12 -11.99 22.02 9.66
N ASP A 13 -11.86 22.36 10.94
CA ASP A 13 -10.64 22.09 11.72
C ASP A 13 -10.31 20.59 11.79
N ARG A 14 -11.31 19.68 11.74
CA ARG A 14 -11.07 18.23 11.70
C ARG A 14 -10.51 17.79 10.35
N ARG A 15 -11.08 18.34 9.28
CA ARG A 15 -10.54 18.14 7.93
C ARG A 15 -9.09 18.63 7.86
N ASP A 16 -8.82 19.86 8.29
CA ASP A 16 -7.49 20.44 8.25
C ASP A 16 -6.46 19.61 9.05
N ILE A 17 -6.85 19.11 10.23
CA ILE A 17 -5.99 18.21 11.03
C ILE A 17 -5.74 16.89 10.28
N TYR A 18 -6.79 16.29 9.73
CA TYR A 18 -6.70 15.03 9.00
C TYR A 18 -5.81 15.18 7.77
N ASP A 19 -6.07 16.18 6.92
CA ASP A 19 -5.32 16.43 5.69
C ASP A 19 -3.84 16.72 5.98
N TYR A 20 -3.55 17.44 7.08
CA TYR A 20 -2.18 17.67 7.49
C TYR A 20 -1.48 16.36 7.91
N VAL A 21 -2.13 15.53 8.72
CA VAL A 21 -1.57 14.24 9.17
C VAL A 21 -1.40 13.30 7.99
N GLU A 22 -2.40 13.20 7.12
CA GLU A 22 -2.38 12.36 5.92
C GLU A 22 -1.22 12.72 4.99
N SER A 23 -1.00 14.00 4.76
CA SER A 23 0.06 14.48 3.86
C SER A 23 1.49 14.40 4.43
N HIS A 24 1.63 14.13 5.73
CA HIS A 24 2.92 14.05 6.41
C HIS A 24 3.21 12.65 7.02
N GLY A 25 2.26 11.72 6.92
CA GLY A 25 2.36 10.37 7.49
C GLY A 25 2.24 10.38 9.01
N GLU A 26 3.31 10.04 9.72
CA GLU A 26 3.37 10.13 11.19
C GLU A 26 3.99 11.46 11.61
N VAL A 27 3.27 12.25 12.41
CA VAL A 27 3.70 13.61 12.78
C VAL A 27 3.38 13.94 14.24
N LYS A 28 4.27 14.67 14.91
CA LYS A 28 4.05 15.08 16.30
C LYS A 28 2.85 16.01 16.43
N SER A 29 1.99 15.74 17.41
CA SER A 29 0.79 16.52 17.73
C SER A 29 1.04 18.04 17.81
N ASP A 30 2.14 18.46 18.47
CA ASP A 30 2.48 19.87 18.62
C ASP A 30 2.92 20.51 17.28
N THR A 31 3.51 19.74 16.37
CA THR A 31 3.85 20.19 15.00
C THR A 31 2.57 20.48 14.21
N VAL A 32 1.61 19.55 14.20
CA VAL A 32 0.30 19.73 13.54
C VAL A 32 -0.40 20.97 14.09
N ARG A 33 -0.49 21.06 15.43
CA ARG A 33 -1.15 22.17 16.11
C ARG A 33 -0.55 23.52 15.74
N LYS A 34 0.79 23.63 15.72
CA LYS A 34 1.51 24.87 15.36
C LYS A 34 1.32 25.23 13.89
N ALA A 35 1.41 24.25 13.00
CA ALA A 35 1.23 24.46 11.57
C ALA A 35 -0.16 25.01 11.25
N LEU A 36 -1.19 24.48 11.91
CA LEU A 36 -2.58 24.90 11.74
C LEU A 36 -2.96 26.10 12.63
N GLN A 37 -2.01 26.65 13.40
CA GLN A 37 -2.20 27.80 14.30
C GLN A 37 -3.38 27.61 15.29
N MET A 38 -3.58 26.38 15.76
CA MET A 38 -4.68 26.04 16.65
C MET A 38 -4.30 26.18 18.13
N GLU A 39 -5.24 26.60 18.95
CA GLU A 39 -5.09 26.60 20.40
C GLU A 39 -5.10 25.16 20.96
N PRO A 40 -4.35 24.87 22.05
CA PRO A 40 -4.19 23.50 22.57
C PRO A 40 -5.51 22.77 22.91
N ARG A 41 -6.48 23.47 23.49
CA ARG A 41 -7.78 22.85 23.89
C ARG A 41 -8.66 22.48 22.71
N PRO A 42 -8.95 23.39 21.74
CA PRO A 42 -9.68 23.03 20.52
C PRO A 42 -8.98 21.89 19.74
N PHE A 43 -7.69 21.99 19.52
CA PHE A 43 -6.91 20.95 18.83
C PHE A 43 -7.08 19.58 19.49
N GLY A 44 -6.83 19.49 20.80
CA GLY A 44 -6.99 18.21 21.54
C GLY A 44 -8.42 17.66 21.47
N HIS A 45 -9.45 18.53 21.46
CA HIS A 45 -10.84 18.12 21.31
C HIS A 45 -11.12 17.53 19.91
N HIS A 46 -10.66 18.17 18.85
CA HIS A 46 -10.84 17.68 17.47
C HIS A 46 -10.09 16.38 17.23
N VAL A 47 -8.83 16.27 17.68
CA VAL A 47 -8.07 15.02 17.62
C VAL A 47 -8.79 13.88 18.35
N ALA A 48 -9.34 14.12 19.54
CA ALA A 48 -10.07 13.08 20.28
C ALA A 48 -11.37 12.64 19.58
N ILE A 49 -11.97 13.50 18.75
CA ILE A 49 -13.14 13.12 17.93
C ILE A 49 -12.68 12.28 16.74
N LEU A 50 -11.62 12.69 16.04
CA LEU A 50 -11.05 11.93 14.92
C LEU A 50 -10.58 10.54 15.37
N GLN A 51 -9.98 10.42 16.57
CA GLN A 51 -9.63 9.13 17.15
C GLN A 51 -10.85 8.24 17.41
N ARG A 52 -11.93 8.80 17.97
CA ARG A 52 -13.17 8.05 18.22
C ARG A 52 -13.88 7.63 16.94
N ALA A 53 -13.72 8.41 15.88
CA ALA A 53 -14.22 8.07 14.56
C ALA A 53 -13.32 7.05 13.81
N GLY A 54 -12.19 6.62 14.40
CA GLY A 54 -11.23 5.71 13.77
C GLY A 54 -10.49 6.32 12.58
N MET A 55 -10.43 7.64 12.47
CA MET A 55 -9.77 8.34 11.37
C MET A 55 -8.28 8.58 11.63
N VAL A 56 -7.92 8.80 12.89
CA VAL A 56 -6.52 8.95 13.30
C VAL A 56 -6.24 8.11 14.55
N GLU A 57 -5.00 7.73 14.73
CA GLU A 57 -4.51 7.13 15.95
C GLU A 57 -3.33 7.91 16.52
N ARG A 58 -3.07 7.72 17.81
CA ARG A 58 -1.95 8.35 18.50
C ARG A 58 -1.02 7.29 19.05
N ASP A 59 0.26 7.51 18.83
CA ASP A 59 1.33 6.77 19.51
C ASP A 59 2.22 7.80 20.25
N GLY A 60 2.11 7.81 21.59
CA GLY A 60 2.75 8.82 22.42
C GLY A 60 2.37 10.25 22.02
N ASP A 61 3.33 10.99 21.49
CA ASP A 61 3.19 12.37 21.03
C ASP A 61 2.84 12.48 19.54
N SER A 62 2.93 11.38 18.79
CA SER A 62 2.68 11.33 17.35
C SER A 62 1.20 11.07 17.03
N ILE A 63 0.76 11.56 15.87
CA ILE A 63 -0.55 11.27 15.27
C ILE A 63 -0.29 10.75 13.86
N ARG A 64 -1.04 9.73 13.46
CA ARG A 64 -1.07 9.18 12.10
C ARG A 64 -2.52 8.86 11.70
N ILE A 65 -2.78 8.71 10.40
CA ILE A 65 -4.09 8.20 9.96
C ILE A 65 -4.26 6.76 10.42
N ALA A 66 -5.48 6.40 10.81
CA ALA A 66 -5.80 5.07 11.31
C ALA A 66 -6.29 4.20 10.17
N TYR A 67 -5.48 3.23 9.78
CA TYR A 67 -5.85 2.13 8.91
C TYR A 67 -5.87 0.84 9.70
N GLU A 68 -6.92 0.07 9.55
CA GLU A 68 -6.98 -1.28 10.10
C GLU A 68 -6.28 -2.25 9.17
N GLY A 69 -4.98 -2.44 9.36
CA GLY A 69 -4.19 -3.42 8.64
C GLY A 69 -4.22 -4.82 9.25
N GLY A 70 -4.92 -4.98 10.37
CA GLY A 70 -4.94 -6.22 11.14
C GLY A 70 -3.61 -6.53 11.85
N ASP A 71 -3.59 -7.63 12.60
CA ASP A 71 -2.43 -8.05 13.38
C ASP A 71 -1.26 -8.51 12.49
N ALA A 72 -0.05 -8.43 13.03
CA ALA A 72 1.13 -9.00 12.42
C ALA A 72 1.04 -10.54 12.41
N GLN A 73 1.47 -11.15 11.33
CA GLN A 73 1.50 -12.59 11.13
C GLN A 73 2.95 -13.07 11.09
N GLU A 74 3.29 -14.07 11.90
CA GLU A 74 4.63 -14.67 11.98
C GLU A 74 4.66 -15.95 11.16
N PHE A 75 5.71 -16.14 10.39
CA PHE A 75 5.92 -17.31 9.53
C PHE A 75 7.32 -17.86 9.74
N GLU A 76 7.43 -19.16 9.69
CA GLU A 76 8.70 -19.89 9.77
C GLU A 76 8.80 -20.85 8.58
N THR A 77 9.94 -20.81 7.90
CA THR A 77 10.32 -21.77 6.86
C THR A 77 11.58 -22.51 7.28
N GLU A 78 12.06 -23.47 6.49
CA GLU A 78 13.33 -24.15 6.77
C GLU A 78 14.56 -23.21 6.72
N GLU A 79 14.45 -22.06 6.04
CA GLU A 79 15.57 -21.16 5.76
C GLU A 79 15.45 -19.81 6.49
N VAL A 80 14.21 -19.34 6.78
CA VAL A 80 14.01 -18.00 7.32
C VAL A 80 12.73 -17.89 8.15
N GLU A 81 12.79 -17.13 9.22
CA GLU A 81 11.64 -16.61 9.97
C GLU A 81 11.34 -15.19 9.51
N TYR A 82 10.07 -14.87 9.28
CA TYR A 82 9.66 -13.53 8.85
C TYR A 82 8.27 -13.17 9.36
N THR A 83 8.02 -11.88 9.40
CA THR A 83 6.75 -11.32 9.84
C THR A 83 6.11 -10.55 8.69
N ILE A 84 4.79 -10.75 8.46
CA ILE A 84 4.01 -9.90 7.56
C ILE A 84 3.12 -9.01 8.40
N ARG A 85 3.23 -7.70 8.18
CA ARG A 85 2.46 -6.67 8.87
C ARG A 85 2.16 -5.47 7.97
N GLN A 86 1.22 -4.64 8.38
CA GLN A 86 1.04 -3.33 7.74
C GLN A 86 2.35 -2.53 7.82
N ALA A 87 2.69 -1.85 6.73
CA ALA A 87 3.84 -0.97 6.71
C ALA A 87 3.62 0.26 7.60
N LYS A 88 4.64 0.64 8.33
CA LYS A 88 4.70 1.85 9.13
C LYS A 88 5.50 2.93 8.41
N GLN A 89 5.33 4.17 8.81
CA GLN A 89 6.07 5.28 8.19
C GLN A 89 7.61 5.10 8.29
N GLU A 90 8.10 4.45 9.33
CA GLU A 90 9.51 4.11 9.52
C GLU A 90 10.06 3.14 8.46
N ASP A 91 9.19 2.32 7.85
CA ASP A 91 9.58 1.36 6.80
C ASP A 91 9.83 2.02 5.42
N LEU A 92 9.50 3.32 5.24
CA LEU A 92 9.53 4.01 3.95
C LEU A 92 10.84 3.78 3.19
N GLN A 93 11.97 4.03 3.83
CA GLN A 93 13.27 3.92 3.16
C GLN A 93 13.65 2.46 2.87
N GLY A 94 13.33 1.53 3.77
CA GLY A 94 13.51 0.09 3.57
C GLY A 94 12.66 -0.42 2.42
N LEU A 95 11.39 0.00 2.36
CA LEU A 95 10.46 -0.38 1.30
C LEU A 95 10.87 0.17 -0.07
N VAL A 96 11.22 1.45 -0.18
CA VAL A 96 11.74 2.04 -1.43
C VAL A 96 13.00 1.28 -1.90
N GLY A 97 13.91 0.99 -0.97
CA GLY A 97 15.11 0.19 -1.26
C GLY A 97 14.78 -1.21 -1.75
N ALA A 98 13.85 -1.91 -1.10
CA ALA A 98 13.41 -3.26 -1.48
C ALA A 98 12.72 -3.26 -2.86
N ILE A 99 11.83 -2.30 -3.12
CA ILE A 99 11.17 -2.17 -4.43
C ILE A 99 12.23 -1.97 -5.52
N ARG A 100 13.12 -0.99 -5.37
CA ARG A 100 14.18 -0.71 -6.36
C ARG A 100 15.13 -1.89 -6.56
N ALA A 101 15.48 -2.62 -5.51
CA ALA A 101 16.33 -3.81 -5.61
C ALA A 101 15.63 -4.97 -6.34
N ALA A 102 14.33 -5.14 -6.17
CA ALA A 102 13.56 -6.19 -6.85
C ALA A 102 13.35 -5.91 -8.35
N ILE A 103 13.30 -4.64 -8.73
CA ILE A 103 13.07 -4.18 -10.11
C ILE A 103 14.27 -4.46 -11.02
N GLY A 104 15.46 -4.46 -10.53
CA GLY A 104 16.84 -4.66 -11.10
C GLY A 104 17.07 -4.98 -12.58
N SER A 105 16.03 -5.32 -13.34
CA SER A 105 16.11 -5.71 -14.77
C SER A 105 14.97 -5.18 -15.66
N GLY A 106 14.22 -4.16 -15.23
CA GLY A 106 13.24 -3.49 -16.09
C GLY A 106 11.90 -4.22 -16.32
N ALA A 107 11.62 -5.30 -15.59
CA ALA A 107 10.41 -6.11 -15.77
C ALA A 107 9.22 -5.69 -14.86
N TYR A 108 9.33 -4.59 -14.13
CA TYR A 108 8.35 -4.18 -13.11
C TYR A 108 8.00 -2.70 -13.21
N VAL A 109 7.29 -2.30 -14.27
CA VAL A 109 7.00 -0.89 -14.60
C VAL A 109 6.22 -0.18 -13.49
N ASP A 110 5.16 -0.83 -12.98
CA ASP A 110 4.29 -0.22 -11.96
C ASP A 110 5.03 -0.07 -10.62
N ALA A 111 5.88 -1.05 -10.26
CA ALA A 111 6.66 -0.97 -9.03
C ALA A 111 7.74 0.13 -9.08
N GLU A 112 8.36 0.37 -10.24
CA GLU A 112 9.32 1.47 -10.43
C GLU A 112 8.64 2.83 -10.18
N THR A 113 7.50 3.04 -10.82
CA THR A 113 6.68 4.24 -10.64
C THR A 113 6.24 4.40 -9.18
N LEU A 114 5.84 3.32 -8.53
CA LEU A 114 5.41 3.32 -7.13
C LEU A 114 6.56 3.73 -6.20
N ALA A 115 7.77 3.18 -6.39
CA ALA A 115 8.93 3.54 -5.58
C ALA A 115 9.26 5.04 -5.68
N ASP A 116 9.18 5.60 -6.89
CA ASP A 116 9.45 7.02 -7.11
C ASP A 116 8.36 7.92 -6.50
N ILE A 117 7.09 7.52 -6.57
CA ILE A 117 5.98 8.24 -5.96
C ILE A 117 6.18 8.32 -4.44
N ILE A 118 6.34 7.17 -3.75
CA ILE A 118 6.44 7.15 -2.29
C ILE A 118 7.72 7.82 -1.77
N ASP A 119 8.83 7.74 -2.50
CA ASP A 119 10.07 8.41 -2.15
C ASP A 119 9.94 9.94 -2.27
N ASN A 120 9.30 10.44 -3.34
CA ASN A 120 9.06 11.87 -3.53
C ASN A 120 8.06 12.44 -2.52
N GLU A 121 7.01 11.72 -2.22
CA GLU A 121 5.97 12.16 -1.29
C GLU A 121 6.41 12.04 0.17
N GLY A 122 7.30 11.09 0.46
CA GLY A 122 7.75 10.79 1.81
C GLY A 122 6.67 10.18 2.72
N VAL A 123 5.59 9.64 2.14
CA VAL A 123 4.43 9.07 2.85
C VAL A 123 4.02 7.73 2.25
N LEU A 124 3.81 6.72 3.11
CA LEU A 124 3.41 5.39 2.69
C LEU A 124 1.89 5.24 2.56
N LEU A 125 1.17 5.61 3.59
CA LEU A 125 -0.29 5.51 3.64
C LEU A 125 -0.92 6.74 3.03
N ARG A 126 -1.89 6.53 2.13
CA ARG A 126 -2.75 7.57 1.61
C ARG A 126 -4.20 7.22 1.81
N HIS A 127 -5.00 8.18 2.24
CA HIS A 127 -6.45 8.11 2.20
C HIS A 127 -7.03 9.51 2.18
N ASN A 128 -7.25 10.02 0.98
CA ASN A 128 -7.84 11.32 0.74
C ASN A 128 -8.88 11.23 -0.39
N GLU A 129 -9.42 12.36 -0.83
CA GLU A 129 -10.45 12.41 -1.89
C GLU A 129 -9.96 11.93 -3.26
N LEU A 130 -8.64 11.84 -3.48
CA LEU A 130 -8.05 11.51 -4.78
C LEU A 130 -7.37 10.14 -4.79
N GLU A 131 -6.82 9.69 -3.66
CA GLU A 131 -6.02 8.48 -3.60
C GLU A 131 -6.19 7.77 -2.27
N SER A 132 -6.29 6.45 -2.34
CA SER A 132 -6.18 5.58 -1.17
C SER A 132 -5.24 4.43 -1.49
N ARG A 133 -4.22 4.25 -0.65
CA ARG A 133 -3.25 3.16 -0.79
C ARG A 133 -2.77 2.65 0.56
N ILE A 134 -2.48 1.36 0.60
CA ILE A 134 -1.92 0.68 1.77
C ILE A 134 -0.82 -0.28 1.34
N PHE A 135 0.13 -0.50 2.24
CA PHE A 135 1.20 -1.49 2.07
C PHE A 135 1.20 -2.48 3.22
N PHE A 136 1.46 -3.75 2.90
CA PHE A 136 1.95 -4.73 3.86
C PHE A 136 3.36 -5.12 3.47
N VAL A 137 4.21 -5.33 4.46
CA VAL A 137 5.63 -5.67 4.28
C VAL A 137 5.93 -7.01 4.93
N ALA A 138 6.77 -7.79 4.27
CA ALA A 138 7.43 -8.93 4.89
C ALA A 138 8.79 -8.48 5.40
N CYS A 139 9.08 -8.73 6.68
CA CYS A 139 10.31 -8.35 7.35
C CYS A 139 11.06 -9.57 7.87
N VAL A 140 12.37 -9.60 7.64
CA VAL A 140 13.34 -10.54 8.25
C VAL A 140 14.31 -9.69 9.07
N ASP A 141 14.44 -9.98 10.35
CA ASP A 141 15.29 -9.20 11.27
C ASP A 141 15.02 -7.68 11.20
N ASP A 142 13.74 -7.27 11.07
CA ASP A 142 13.24 -5.91 10.84
C ASP A 142 13.55 -5.29 9.46
N ASP A 143 14.32 -5.94 8.60
CA ASP A 143 14.57 -5.47 7.23
C ASP A 143 13.42 -5.86 6.28
N VAL A 144 12.95 -4.92 5.47
CA VAL A 144 11.90 -5.17 4.47
C VAL A 144 12.46 -6.02 3.32
N VAL A 145 11.93 -7.23 3.16
CA VAL A 145 12.35 -8.19 2.13
C VAL A 145 11.30 -8.42 1.04
N GLY A 146 10.08 -7.97 1.26
CA GLY A 146 8.98 -8.06 0.30
C GLY A 146 7.84 -7.15 0.68
N TRP A 147 6.92 -6.92 -0.26
CA TRP A 147 5.75 -6.07 -0.06
C TRP A 147 4.55 -6.54 -0.87
N VAL A 148 3.36 -6.17 -0.43
CA VAL A 148 2.16 -6.08 -1.24
C VAL A 148 1.56 -4.68 -1.06
N HIS A 149 1.15 -4.09 -2.15
CA HIS A 149 0.54 -2.77 -2.23
C HIS A 149 -0.85 -2.88 -2.82
N LEU A 150 -1.82 -2.19 -2.21
CA LEU A 150 -3.16 -2.04 -2.76
C LEU A 150 -3.47 -0.57 -2.96
N LYS A 151 -4.03 -0.25 -4.11
CA LYS A 151 -4.46 1.08 -4.49
C LYS A 151 -5.94 1.07 -4.86
N HIS A 152 -6.71 1.93 -4.18
CA HIS A 152 -8.11 2.17 -4.52
C HIS A 152 -8.20 3.10 -5.74
N PRO A 153 -9.10 2.83 -6.70
CA PRO A 153 -9.28 3.69 -7.87
C PRO A 153 -9.95 5.01 -7.51
N GLU A 154 -9.57 6.10 -8.19
CA GLU A 154 -10.16 7.43 -8.01
C GLU A 154 -11.61 7.53 -8.52
N ILE A 155 -12.04 6.58 -9.34
CA ILE A 155 -13.34 6.59 -10.00
C ILE A 155 -14.35 5.83 -9.15
N GLU A 156 -15.36 6.52 -8.59
CA GLU A 156 -16.41 5.94 -7.75
C GLU A 156 -17.07 4.69 -8.38
N LYS A 157 -17.26 4.66 -9.70
CA LYS A 157 -17.83 3.49 -10.40
C LYS A 157 -16.93 2.26 -10.41
N LEU A 158 -15.66 2.41 -10.05
CA LEU A 158 -14.68 1.34 -9.91
C LEU A 158 -14.39 1.01 -8.44
N SER A 159 -15.09 1.62 -7.48
CA SER A 159 -14.83 1.47 -6.04
C SER A 159 -14.89 0.02 -5.52
N HIS A 160 -15.53 -0.88 -6.26
CA HIS A 160 -15.55 -2.31 -5.98
C HIS A 160 -14.26 -3.06 -6.42
N THR A 161 -13.30 -2.35 -7.00
CA THR A 161 -12.03 -2.94 -7.49
C THR A 161 -10.83 -2.30 -6.79
N ALA A 162 -9.70 -3.00 -6.75
CA ALA A 162 -8.42 -2.43 -6.35
C ALA A 162 -7.29 -2.95 -7.24
N GLU A 163 -6.28 -2.11 -7.45
CA GLU A 163 -5.02 -2.53 -8.04
C GLU A 163 -4.15 -3.15 -6.95
N LEU A 164 -3.53 -4.31 -7.23
CA LEU A 164 -2.62 -4.97 -6.30
C LEU A 164 -1.27 -5.23 -6.98
N THR A 165 -0.18 -4.80 -6.36
CA THR A 165 1.18 -5.16 -6.76
C THR A 165 1.89 -5.88 -5.63
N VAL A 166 2.70 -6.89 -5.96
CA VAL A 166 3.46 -7.69 -4.99
C VAL A 166 4.89 -7.90 -5.48
N GLY A 167 5.84 -7.88 -4.55
CA GLY A 167 7.23 -8.16 -4.89
C GLY A 167 8.02 -8.70 -3.71
N VAL A 168 9.09 -9.44 -4.01
CA VAL A 168 10.01 -10.03 -3.04
C VAL A 168 11.43 -9.91 -3.58
N LEU A 169 12.38 -9.55 -2.72
CA LEU A 169 13.81 -9.51 -3.03
C LEU A 169 14.27 -10.87 -3.57
N VAL A 170 15.13 -10.85 -4.59
CA VAL A 170 15.57 -12.05 -5.33
C VAL A 170 16.08 -13.15 -4.39
N GLN A 171 16.88 -12.79 -3.39
CA GLN A 171 17.47 -13.74 -2.44
C GLN A 171 16.47 -14.39 -1.48
N PHE A 172 15.24 -13.89 -1.41
CA PHE A 172 14.15 -14.40 -0.56
C PHE A 172 13.02 -15.05 -1.37
N ARG A 173 13.16 -15.15 -2.70
CA ARG A 173 12.18 -15.83 -3.55
C ARG A 173 12.21 -17.35 -3.35
N GLY A 174 11.11 -18.00 -3.69
CA GLY A 174 10.97 -19.46 -3.56
C GLY A 174 10.69 -19.96 -2.14
N GLN A 175 10.59 -19.08 -1.15
CA GLN A 175 10.38 -19.41 0.27
C GLN A 175 8.93 -19.18 0.74
N GLY A 176 7.98 -18.97 -0.17
CA GLY A 176 6.56 -18.75 0.17
C GLY A 176 6.19 -17.30 0.53
N ILE A 177 7.16 -16.41 0.74
CA ILE A 177 6.91 -15.01 1.18
C ILE A 177 5.94 -14.29 0.23
N GLY A 178 6.15 -14.41 -1.09
CA GLY A 178 5.28 -13.80 -2.10
C GLY A 178 3.84 -14.31 -2.03
N ALA A 179 3.64 -15.60 -1.78
CA ALA A 179 2.32 -16.20 -1.64
C ALA A 179 1.59 -15.66 -0.41
N HIS A 180 2.25 -15.61 0.75
CA HIS A 180 1.65 -15.07 1.98
C HIS A 180 1.38 -13.56 1.89
N LEU A 181 2.24 -12.79 1.21
CA LEU A 181 1.96 -11.36 0.93
C LEU A 181 0.74 -11.19 0.03
N LEU A 182 0.64 -11.99 -1.04
CA LEU A 182 -0.50 -11.96 -1.96
C LEU A 182 -1.80 -12.37 -1.24
N GLU A 183 -1.75 -13.40 -0.40
CA GLU A 183 -2.85 -13.83 0.44
C GLU A 183 -3.27 -12.71 1.40
N ARG A 184 -2.32 -12.09 2.12
CA ARG A 184 -2.58 -10.96 3.01
C ARG A 184 -3.28 -9.79 2.33
N GLY A 185 -2.80 -9.40 1.14
CA GLY A 185 -3.43 -8.34 0.35
C GLY A 185 -4.83 -8.72 -0.13
N THR A 186 -5.02 -9.97 -0.54
CA THR A 186 -6.32 -10.50 -1.01
C THR A 186 -7.33 -10.56 0.14
N GLU A 187 -6.94 -11.07 1.31
CA GLU A 187 -7.78 -11.11 2.52
C GLU A 187 -8.20 -9.70 2.94
N TRP A 188 -7.24 -8.79 3.04
CA TRP A 188 -7.52 -7.40 3.38
C TRP A 188 -8.51 -6.75 2.41
N ALA A 189 -8.34 -6.96 1.10
CA ALA A 189 -9.26 -6.43 0.09
C ALA A 189 -10.67 -7.01 0.25
N THR A 190 -10.78 -8.32 0.49
CA THR A 190 -12.07 -8.99 0.73
C THR A 190 -12.78 -8.42 1.97
N ASP A 191 -12.04 -8.26 3.07
CA ASP A 191 -12.58 -7.73 4.34
C ASP A 191 -13.05 -6.27 4.23
N HIS A 192 -12.49 -5.52 3.26
CA HIS A 192 -12.85 -4.12 2.98
C HIS A 192 -13.83 -3.96 1.81
N GLY A 193 -14.48 -5.06 1.40
CA GLY A 193 -15.61 -5.02 0.47
C GLY A 193 -15.24 -4.86 -1.01
N TYR A 194 -13.96 -5.09 -1.38
CA TYR A 194 -13.61 -5.20 -2.79
C TYR A 194 -14.13 -6.52 -3.37
N GLU A 195 -14.54 -6.49 -4.62
CA GLU A 195 -15.06 -7.65 -5.35
C GLU A 195 -14.06 -8.19 -6.37
N LYS A 196 -13.05 -7.37 -6.72
CA LYS A 196 -12.08 -7.72 -7.75
C LYS A 196 -10.74 -7.00 -7.55
N LEU A 197 -9.66 -7.76 -7.72
CA LEU A 197 -8.30 -7.24 -7.83
C LEU A 197 -7.81 -7.32 -9.27
N TYR A 198 -6.96 -6.39 -9.67
CA TYR A 198 -6.27 -6.42 -10.96
C TYR A 198 -4.80 -5.99 -10.83
N ASN A 199 -4.01 -6.44 -11.79
CA ASN A 199 -2.58 -6.12 -11.92
C ASN A 199 -2.20 -6.09 -13.39
N SER A 200 -1.25 -5.25 -13.76
CA SER A 200 -0.69 -5.16 -15.10
C SER A 200 0.76 -5.65 -15.08
N VAL A 201 1.07 -6.65 -15.90
CA VAL A 201 2.38 -7.29 -15.95
C VAL A 201 2.95 -7.21 -17.37
N PRO A 202 4.19 -6.76 -17.57
CA PRO A 202 4.85 -6.88 -18.88
C PRO A 202 4.96 -8.36 -19.30
N SER A 203 4.66 -8.66 -20.56
CA SER A 203 4.71 -10.03 -21.11
C SER A 203 6.12 -10.67 -21.02
N THR A 204 7.14 -9.86 -20.82
CA THR A 204 8.51 -10.31 -20.57
C THR A 204 8.75 -10.84 -19.16
N ASN A 205 7.83 -10.61 -18.23
CA ASN A 205 7.91 -11.09 -16.84
C ASN A 205 7.07 -12.36 -16.65
N GLN A 206 7.46 -13.44 -17.30
CA GLN A 206 6.75 -14.72 -17.26
C GLN A 206 6.65 -15.27 -15.83
N ASP A 207 7.69 -15.10 -15.02
CA ASP A 207 7.70 -15.58 -13.64
C ASP A 207 6.57 -14.94 -12.79
N ALA A 208 6.27 -13.66 -13.02
CA ALA A 208 5.17 -12.98 -12.32
C ALA A 208 3.80 -13.44 -12.84
N ILE A 209 3.67 -13.65 -14.16
CA ILE A 209 2.43 -14.18 -14.76
C ILE A 209 2.15 -15.57 -14.20
N ASP A 210 3.11 -16.50 -14.26
CA ASP A 210 2.99 -17.86 -13.77
C ASP A 210 2.67 -17.89 -12.26
N PHE A 211 3.30 -16.98 -11.49
CA PHE A 211 3.04 -16.84 -10.06
C PHE A 211 1.58 -16.41 -9.80
N LEU A 212 1.08 -15.40 -10.49
CA LEU A 212 -0.29 -14.93 -10.31
C LEU A 212 -1.30 -15.99 -10.76
N GLU A 213 -1.07 -16.67 -11.91
CA GLU A 213 -1.94 -17.77 -12.38
C GLU A 213 -2.01 -18.91 -11.36
N ALA A 214 -0.88 -19.30 -10.75
CA ALA A 214 -0.84 -20.33 -9.71
C ALA A 214 -1.66 -19.96 -8.46
N HIS A 215 -1.94 -18.65 -8.26
CA HIS A 215 -2.75 -18.12 -7.15
C HIS A 215 -4.19 -17.72 -7.56
N GLY A 216 -4.64 -18.19 -8.72
CA GLY A 216 -6.02 -18.03 -9.17
C GLY A 216 -6.33 -16.68 -9.83
N TRP A 217 -5.30 -16.01 -10.34
CA TRP A 217 -5.49 -14.86 -11.23
C TRP A 217 -5.66 -15.34 -12.67
N GLU A 218 -6.42 -14.59 -13.45
CA GLU A 218 -6.69 -14.90 -14.86
C GLU A 218 -6.29 -13.70 -15.74
N THR A 219 -5.79 -13.97 -16.93
CA THR A 219 -5.56 -12.95 -17.94
C THR A 219 -6.90 -12.46 -18.52
N GLU A 220 -7.25 -11.20 -18.32
CA GLU A 220 -8.47 -10.60 -18.88
C GLU A 220 -8.25 -10.00 -20.26
N ALA A 221 -7.10 -9.38 -20.48
CA ALA A 221 -6.76 -8.73 -21.75
C ALA A 221 -5.24 -8.65 -21.94
N VAL A 222 -4.85 -8.46 -23.21
CA VAL A 222 -3.47 -8.16 -23.58
C VAL A 222 -3.48 -6.91 -24.45
N ARG A 223 -2.68 -5.90 -24.06
CA ARG A 223 -2.43 -4.71 -24.89
C ARG A 223 -1.11 -4.90 -25.61
N GLU A 224 -1.18 -5.09 -26.92
CA GLU A 224 0.02 -5.30 -27.73
C GLU A 224 0.93 -4.05 -27.76
N LYS A 225 2.24 -4.28 -27.58
CA LYS A 225 3.29 -3.24 -27.68
C LYS A 225 3.05 -2.03 -26.77
N HIS A 226 2.51 -2.29 -25.59
CA HIS A 226 2.14 -1.24 -24.65
C HIS A 226 3.36 -0.62 -23.97
N TYR A 227 4.34 -1.44 -23.61
CA TYR A 227 5.60 -0.99 -23.01
C TYR A 227 6.70 -0.91 -24.08
N LYS A 228 7.66 -0.03 -23.85
CA LYS A 228 8.88 0.06 -24.65
C LYS A 228 10.09 0.12 -23.71
N PHE A 229 10.88 -0.94 -23.74
CA PHE A 229 12.14 -1.05 -23.01
C PHE A 229 13.29 -0.84 -24.01
N ASP A 230 13.99 0.28 -23.91
CA ASP A 230 14.97 0.74 -24.93
C ASP A 230 14.36 0.74 -26.34
N ASP A 231 14.73 -0.19 -27.21
CA ASP A 231 14.22 -0.32 -28.57
C ASP A 231 13.29 -1.53 -28.76
N GLU A 232 13.01 -2.30 -27.69
CA GLU A 232 12.13 -3.48 -27.73
C GLU A 232 10.74 -3.17 -27.16
N TYR A 233 9.71 -3.69 -27.82
CA TYR A 233 8.34 -3.58 -27.32
C TYR A 233 7.95 -4.82 -26.52
N ALA A 234 7.19 -4.60 -25.45
CA ALA A 234 6.53 -5.67 -24.71
C ALA A 234 5.03 -5.39 -24.60
N ASP A 235 4.26 -6.46 -24.57
CA ASP A 235 2.82 -6.37 -24.35
C ASP A 235 2.54 -6.20 -22.87
N GLU A 236 1.40 -5.59 -22.54
CA GLU A 236 0.84 -5.56 -21.18
C GLU A 236 -0.14 -6.71 -21.04
N VAL A 237 0.10 -7.58 -20.08
CA VAL A 237 -0.83 -8.65 -19.66
C VAL A 237 -1.63 -8.12 -18.48
N MET A 238 -2.91 -7.87 -18.71
CA MET A 238 -3.83 -7.41 -17.67
C MET A 238 -4.43 -8.62 -16.98
N MET A 239 -4.09 -8.80 -15.70
CA MET A 239 -4.52 -9.94 -14.90
C MET A 239 -5.52 -9.50 -13.84
N ALA A 240 -6.48 -10.35 -13.52
CA ALA A 240 -7.48 -10.08 -12.51
C ALA A 240 -7.82 -11.31 -11.67
N LYS A 241 -8.33 -11.05 -10.46
CA LYS A 241 -8.87 -12.05 -9.55
C LYS A 241 -10.19 -11.56 -8.98
N ALA A 242 -11.25 -12.35 -9.12
CA ALA A 242 -12.49 -12.15 -8.38
C ALA A 242 -12.29 -12.57 -6.91
N LEU A 243 -12.89 -11.82 -5.98
CA LEU A 243 -12.81 -12.04 -4.53
C LEU A 243 -14.07 -12.72 -3.99
#